data_90461c48ce784ea98204cfbd0707fc49
#
_entry.id   90461c48ce784ea98204cfbd0707fc49
#
_cell.length_a   1.000
_cell.length_b   1.000
_cell.length_c   1.000
_cell.angle_alpha   90.00
_cell.angle_beta   90.00
_cell.angle_gamma   90.00
#
_symmetry.space_group_name_H-M   'P 1'
#
loop_
_entity.id
_entity.type
_entity.pdbx_description
1 polymer ?
#
loop_
_entity_poly.entity_id
_entity_poly.type
_entity_poly.pdbx_seq_one_letter_code
_entity_poly.pdbx_strand_id
1 'polypeptide(L)'
;YNRDGVKIAKQLLDYKTAHPESPYCYDLVTQEALTIGNAPVASFIVAALKLSSNPEDPIRRALYNQFLGLPLNAPLNDGERDFLQGLRLKGVEEALEELILRYRLHTRTEDIAYIQAIQEQVHTFSASKIADLPLFVKWWEETGRTQSINLPQNSRAITIISIHKSKGLQYKAVIVQARFAALGRCRRSTVRRIG
;
A
#
# COMPACT_ATOMS: atom_id res chain seq x y z
N TYR A 1 -18.46 -7.58 3.79
CA TYR A 1 -17.95 -6.66 4.82
C TYR A 1 -17.28 -5.44 4.21
N ASN A 2 -16.67 -5.54 3.06
CA ASN A 2 -15.93 -4.45 2.41
C ASN A 2 -16.81 -3.50 1.60
N ARG A 3 -17.96 -3.96 1.16
CA ARG A 3 -18.86 -3.18 0.27
C ARG A 3 -19.38 -1.88 0.90
N ASP A 4 -19.59 -1.86 2.21
CA ASP A 4 -20.12 -0.67 2.88
C ASP A 4 -19.03 0.39 3.08
N GLY A 5 -17.80 -0.02 3.38
CA GLY A 5 -16.64 0.88 3.45
C GLY A 5 -16.35 1.55 2.10
N VAL A 6 -16.41 0.79 1.00
CA VAL A 6 -16.25 1.33 -0.36
C VAL A 6 -17.34 2.33 -0.72
N LYS A 7 -18.61 2.06 -0.34
CA LYS A 7 -19.71 3.01 -0.56
C LYS A 7 -19.53 4.31 0.18
N ILE A 8 -19.11 4.24 1.46
CA ILE A 8 -18.83 5.44 2.27
C ILE A 8 -17.68 6.21 1.66
N ALA A 9 -16.58 5.53 1.29
CA ALA A 9 -15.44 6.14 0.64
C ALA A 9 -15.85 6.90 -0.63
N LYS A 10 -16.64 6.24 -1.48
CA LYS A 10 -17.15 6.86 -2.71
C LYS A 10 -18.00 8.09 -2.41
N GLN A 11 -18.95 8.03 -1.49
CA GLN A 11 -19.81 9.17 -1.13
C GLN A 11 -18.99 10.35 -0.60
N LEU A 12 -17.96 10.09 0.20
CA LEU A 12 -17.08 11.14 0.72
C LEU A 12 -16.22 11.77 -0.39
N LEU A 13 -15.74 10.97 -1.33
CA LEU A 13 -14.99 11.46 -2.49
C LEU A 13 -15.88 12.26 -3.44
N ASP A 14 -17.10 11.76 -3.73
CA ASP A 14 -18.08 12.46 -4.55
C ASP A 14 -18.45 13.81 -3.93
N TYR A 15 -18.65 13.87 -2.60
CA TYR A 15 -18.90 15.12 -1.88
C TYR A 15 -17.71 16.09 -1.99
N LYS A 16 -16.47 15.62 -1.78
CA LYS A 16 -15.25 16.43 -1.89
C LYS A 16 -15.11 17.04 -3.29
N THR A 17 -15.42 16.26 -4.32
CA THR A 17 -15.34 16.69 -5.72
C THR A 17 -16.44 17.69 -6.06
N ALA A 18 -17.66 17.49 -5.54
CA ALA A 18 -18.79 18.37 -5.80
C ALA A 18 -18.72 19.71 -5.02
N HIS A 19 -17.92 19.78 -3.96
CA HIS A 19 -17.83 20.96 -3.08
C HIS A 19 -16.36 21.36 -2.84
N PRO A 20 -15.63 21.81 -3.88
CA PRO A 20 -14.22 22.19 -3.76
C PRO A 20 -14.02 23.38 -2.80
N GLU A 21 -15.02 24.24 -2.66
CA GLU A 21 -15.03 25.42 -1.77
C GLU A 21 -15.36 25.08 -0.30
N SER A 22 -15.57 23.80 0.00
CA SER A 22 -15.91 23.39 1.36
C SER A 22 -14.76 23.66 2.32
N PRO A 23 -15.03 24.26 3.52
CA PRO A 23 -14.01 24.45 4.54
C PRO A 23 -13.49 23.13 5.12
N TYR A 24 -14.16 22.02 4.80
CA TYR A 24 -13.78 20.68 5.25
C TYR A 24 -12.78 20.08 4.26
N CYS A 25 -11.49 20.32 4.54
CA CYS A 25 -10.40 19.66 3.81
C CYS A 25 -10.00 18.38 4.56
N TYR A 26 -10.26 17.23 3.95
CA TYR A 26 -9.89 15.93 4.51
C TYR A 26 -9.33 15.01 3.43
N ASP A 27 -8.40 14.18 3.85
CA ASP A 27 -7.96 13.05 3.06
C ASP A 27 -8.75 11.80 3.46
N LEU A 28 -8.91 10.88 2.53
CA LEU A 28 -9.61 9.64 2.78
C LEU A 28 -8.63 8.48 2.77
N VAL A 29 -8.58 7.76 3.86
CA VAL A 29 -7.72 6.60 3.99
C VAL A 29 -8.58 5.36 4.25
N THR A 30 -8.55 4.42 3.32
CA THR A 30 -9.19 3.11 3.53
C THR A 30 -8.15 2.12 4.05
N GLN A 31 -8.64 1.08 4.71
CA GLN A 31 -7.76 0.04 5.22
C GLN A 31 -6.98 -0.69 4.12
N GLU A 32 -7.59 -0.88 2.97
CA GLU A 32 -6.92 -1.47 1.82
C GLU A 32 -5.78 -0.58 1.32
N ALA A 33 -5.96 0.73 1.36
CA ALA A 33 -4.90 1.68 1.04
C ALA A 33 -3.74 1.62 2.02
N LEU A 34 -3.97 1.19 3.27
CA LEU A 34 -2.90 1.03 4.26
C LEU A 34 -2.12 -0.27 4.13
N THR A 35 -2.61 -1.24 3.34
CA THR A 35 -1.92 -2.52 3.14
C THR A 35 -0.76 -2.34 2.17
N ILE A 36 0.46 -2.63 2.62
CA ILE A 36 1.69 -2.39 1.85
C ILE A 36 1.63 -3.05 0.46
N GLY A 37 1.17 -4.30 0.39
CA GLY A 37 1.10 -5.06 -0.86
C GLY A 37 0.11 -4.51 -1.90
N ASN A 38 -0.77 -3.59 -1.53
CA ASN A 38 -1.71 -2.95 -2.45
C ASN A 38 -1.15 -1.64 -3.07
N ALA A 39 -0.04 -1.14 -2.54
CA ALA A 39 0.59 0.05 -3.08
C ALA A 39 1.23 -0.24 -4.45
N PRO A 40 1.04 0.64 -5.46
CA PRO A 40 1.69 0.48 -6.76
C PRO A 40 3.22 0.36 -6.67
N VAL A 41 3.85 1.15 -5.81
CA VAL A 41 5.30 1.10 -5.59
C VAL A 41 5.76 -0.25 -5.02
N ALA A 42 4.98 -0.87 -4.13
CA ALA A 42 5.29 -2.20 -3.60
C ALA A 42 5.19 -3.27 -4.69
N SER A 43 4.14 -3.19 -5.51
CA SER A 43 3.97 -4.09 -6.66
C SER A 43 5.12 -3.96 -7.67
N PHE A 44 5.58 -2.73 -7.92
CA PHE A 44 6.73 -2.44 -8.78
C PHE A 44 8.03 -3.04 -8.22
N ILE A 45 8.36 -2.76 -6.95
CA ILE A 45 9.57 -3.27 -6.30
C ILE A 45 9.60 -4.80 -6.36
N VAL A 46 8.51 -5.46 -5.96
CA VAL A 46 8.44 -6.92 -5.98
C VAL A 46 8.48 -7.48 -7.40
N ALA A 47 7.89 -6.81 -8.37
CA ALA A 47 7.99 -7.20 -9.79
C ALA A 47 9.44 -7.10 -10.27
N ALA A 48 10.17 -6.02 -9.95
CA ALA A 48 11.59 -5.87 -10.29
C ALA A 48 12.45 -6.98 -9.65
N LEU A 49 12.25 -7.26 -8.35
CA LEU A 49 12.95 -8.35 -7.66
C LEU A 49 12.66 -9.72 -8.27
N LYS A 50 11.46 -9.98 -8.78
CA LYS A 50 11.13 -11.24 -9.47
C LYS A 50 11.73 -11.30 -10.87
N LEU A 51 11.71 -10.20 -11.59
CA LEU A 51 12.33 -10.11 -12.92
C LEU A 51 13.84 -10.33 -12.87
N SER A 52 14.50 -10.07 -11.75
CA SER A 52 15.92 -10.40 -11.57
C SER A 52 16.23 -11.89 -11.77
N SER A 53 15.28 -12.75 -11.40
CA SER A 53 15.41 -14.20 -11.53
C SER A 53 14.74 -14.75 -12.79
N ASN A 54 13.67 -14.10 -13.27
CA ASN A 54 12.94 -14.49 -14.48
C ASN A 54 12.54 -13.24 -15.30
N PRO A 55 13.45 -12.72 -16.14
CA PRO A 55 13.21 -11.52 -16.96
C PRO A 55 12.07 -11.68 -17.98
N GLU A 56 11.73 -12.91 -18.32
CA GLU A 56 10.70 -13.21 -19.33
C GLU A 56 9.27 -13.36 -18.74
N ASP A 57 9.09 -13.19 -17.43
CA ASP A 57 7.76 -13.25 -16.82
C ASP A 57 6.88 -12.10 -17.32
N PRO A 58 5.84 -12.37 -18.15
CA PRO A 58 5.05 -11.33 -18.79
C PRO A 58 4.20 -10.55 -17.77
N ILE A 59 3.75 -11.20 -16.70
CA ILE A 59 2.92 -10.57 -15.67
C ILE A 59 3.75 -9.58 -14.86
N ARG A 60 4.94 -9.99 -14.44
CA ARG A 60 5.85 -9.14 -13.66
C ARG A 60 6.36 -7.97 -14.50
N ARG A 61 6.66 -8.22 -15.77
CA ARG A 61 7.05 -7.18 -16.72
C ARG A 61 5.91 -6.16 -16.93
N ALA A 62 4.66 -6.61 -17.05
CA ALA A 62 3.53 -5.71 -17.19
C ALA A 62 3.35 -4.81 -15.95
N LEU A 63 3.48 -5.33 -14.73
CA LEU A 63 3.42 -4.54 -13.50
C LEU A 63 4.57 -3.53 -13.39
N TYR A 64 5.76 -3.96 -13.76
CA TYR A 64 6.96 -3.12 -13.82
C TYR A 64 6.78 -1.97 -14.82
N ASN A 65 6.38 -2.29 -16.05
CA ASN A 65 6.14 -1.31 -17.10
C ASN A 65 5.01 -0.34 -16.74
N GLN A 66 3.93 -0.83 -16.16
CA GLN A 66 2.79 -0.01 -15.72
C GLN A 66 3.23 1.10 -14.77
N PHE A 67 4.07 0.77 -13.80
CA PHE A 67 4.56 1.75 -12.83
C PHE A 67 5.45 2.81 -13.47
N LEU A 68 6.23 2.43 -14.47
CA LEU A 68 7.11 3.32 -15.23
C LEU A 68 6.38 4.10 -16.35
N GLY A 69 5.07 3.89 -16.53
CA GLY A 69 4.29 4.52 -17.60
C GLY A 69 4.63 4.01 -18.99
N LEU A 70 5.21 2.80 -19.09
CA LEU A 70 5.55 2.14 -20.35
C LEU A 70 4.39 1.25 -20.84
N PRO A 71 4.34 0.91 -22.16
CA PRO A 71 3.40 -0.08 -22.65
C PRO A 71 3.55 -1.42 -21.91
N LEU A 72 2.44 -2.03 -21.48
CA LEU A 72 2.46 -3.22 -20.63
C LEU A 72 3.25 -4.39 -21.22
N ASN A 73 3.26 -4.53 -22.55
CA ASN A 73 3.92 -5.57 -23.30
C ASN A 73 5.32 -5.19 -23.80
N ALA A 74 5.81 -3.99 -23.48
CA ALA A 74 7.15 -3.57 -23.90
C ALA A 74 8.21 -4.55 -23.39
N PRO A 75 9.17 -4.96 -24.23
CA PRO A 75 10.29 -5.77 -23.78
C PRO A 75 11.21 -4.95 -22.88
N LEU A 76 11.90 -5.61 -21.97
CA LEU A 76 13.02 -4.99 -21.26
C LEU A 76 14.15 -4.73 -22.25
N ASN A 77 14.69 -3.50 -22.26
CA ASN A 77 15.91 -3.22 -22.99
C ASN A 77 17.12 -3.90 -22.32
N ASP A 78 18.24 -4.00 -23.02
CA ASP A 78 19.43 -4.69 -22.53
C ASP A 78 19.94 -4.09 -21.22
N GLY A 79 19.99 -2.76 -21.10
CA GLY A 79 20.44 -2.09 -19.88
C GLY A 79 19.52 -2.32 -18.67
N GLU A 80 18.21 -2.43 -18.88
CA GLU A 80 17.26 -2.80 -17.83
C GLU A 80 17.39 -4.29 -17.45
N ARG A 81 17.59 -5.15 -18.45
CA ARG A 81 17.79 -6.58 -18.23
C ARG A 81 19.06 -6.83 -17.41
N ASP A 82 20.17 -6.21 -17.79
CA ASP A 82 21.45 -6.34 -17.10
C ASP A 82 21.35 -5.82 -15.66
N PHE A 83 20.71 -4.67 -15.46
CA PHE A 83 20.49 -4.13 -14.14
C PHE A 83 19.68 -5.07 -13.25
N LEU A 84 18.53 -5.53 -13.74
CA LEU A 84 17.67 -6.43 -12.97
C LEU A 84 18.38 -7.76 -12.66
N GLN A 85 19.11 -8.32 -13.60
CA GLN A 85 19.91 -9.54 -13.36
C GLN A 85 21.02 -9.30 -12.33
N GLY A 86 21.62 -8.11 -12.33
CA GLY A 86 22.64 -7.72 -11.35
C GLY A 86 22.11 -7.72 -9.91
N LEU A 87 20.82 -7.40 -9.70
CA LEU A 87 20.20 -7.43 -8.36
C LEU A 87 20.23 -8.83 -7.74
N ARG A 88 20.18 -9.88 -8.54
CA ARG A 88 20.21 -11.27 -8.06
C ARG A 88 21.48 -11.63 -7.31
N LEU A 89 22.59 -10.95 -7.60
CA LEU A 89 23.89 -11.19 -6.98
C LEU A 89 24.05 -10.47 -5.63
N LYS A 90 23.04 -9.73 -5.21
CA LYS A 90 23.04 -8.85 -4.04
C LYS A 90 22.13 -9.37 -2.94
N GLY A 91 22.41 -8.93 -1.71
CA GLY A 91 21.46 -9.11 -0.62
C GLY A 91 20.19 -8.30 -0.86
N VAL A 92 19.08 -8.71 -0.25
CA VAL A 92 17.75 -8.08 -0.48
C VAL A 92 17.74 -6.60 -0.09
N GLU A 93 18.47 -6.20 0.96
CA GLU A 93 18.60 -4.78 1.38
C GLU A 93 19.29 -3.97 0.30
N GLU A 94 20.44 -4.42 -0.19
CA GLU A 94 21.21 -3.75 -1.23
C GLU A 94 20.42 -3.66 -2.54
N ALA A 95 19.74 -4.74 -2.92
CA ALA A 95 18.89 -4.77 -4.11
C ALA A 95 17.73 -3.76 -4.02
N LEU A 96 17.12 -3.63 -2.83
CA LEU A 96 16.06 -2.65 -2.59
C LEU A 96 16.58 -1.21 -2.69
N GLU A 97 17.72 -0.92 -2.05
CA GLU A 97 18.31 0.42 -2.10
C GLU A 97 18.69 0.83 -3.53
N GLU A 98 19.24 -0.08 -4.33
CA GLU A 98 19.53 0.21 -5.74
C GLU A 98 18.28 0.50 -6.56
N LEU A 99 17.18 -0.22 -6.32
CA LEU A 99 15.90 0.08 -6.95
C LEU A 99 15.41 1.47 -6.57
N ILE A 100 15.46 1.82 -5.27
CA ILE A 100 15.04 3.12 -4.77
C ILE A 100 15.85 4.25 -5.43
N LEU A 101 17.16 4.09 -5.52
CA LEU A 101 18.05 5.09 -6.11
C LEU A 101 17.86 5.20 -7.64
N ARG A 102 17.87 4.08 -8.35
CA ARG A 102 17.76 4.07 -9.82
C ARG A 102 16.48 4.73 -10.32
N TYR A 103 15.34 4.41 -9.68
CA TYR A 103 14.04 4.93 -10.09
C TYR A 103 13.62 6.17 -9.29
N ARG A 104 14.52 6.72 -8.47
CA ARG A 104 14.29 7.92 -7.64
C ARG A 104 13.00 7.82 -6.81
N LEU A 105 12.71 6.63 -6.29
CA LEU A 105 11.48 6.38 -5.56
C LEU A 105 11.36 7.27 -4.31
N HIS A 106 12.49 7.62 -3.70
CA HIS A 106 12.57 8.52 -2.55
C HIS A 106 12.06 9.95 -2.82
N THR A 107 11.93 10.34 -4.09
CA THR A 107 11.39 11.68 -4.46
C THR A 107 9.87 11.70 -4.59
N ARG A 108 9.22 10.54 -4.56
CA ARG A 108 7.77 10.38 -4.70
C ARG A 108 7.12 10.48 -3.32
N THR A 109 6.64 11.67 -2.99
CA THR A 109 6.10 11.98 -1.64
C THR A 109 4.95 11.07 -1.25
N GLU A 110 4.09 10.69 -2.21
CA GLU A 110 2.97 9.79 -2.03
C GLU A 110 3.36 8.35 -1.68
N ASP A 111 4.55 7.93 -2.08
CA ASP A 111 5.05 6.56 -1.91
C ASP A 111 5.97 6.38 -0.69
N ILE A 112 6.46 7.48 -0.09
CA ILE A 112 7.49 7.46 0.98
C ILE A 112 7.11 6.53 2.13
N ALA A 113 5.87 6.62 2.63
CA ALA A 113 5.42 5.79 3.75
C ALA A 113 5.45 4.30 3.42
N TYR A 114 5.13 3.93 2.18
CA TYR A 114 5.18 2.54 1.72
C TYR A 114 6.61 2.07 1.53
N ILE A 115 7.48 2.92 0.98
CA ILE A 115 8.91 2.60 0.79
C ILE A 115 9.57 2.35 2.14
N GLN A 116 9.35 3.22 3.12
CA GLN A 116 9.87 3.05 4.48
C GLN A 116 9.35 1.76 5.13
N ALA A 117 8.06 1.45 4.96
CA ALA A 117 7.50 0.21 5.46
C ALA A 117 8.11 -1.03 4.78
N ILE A 118 8.40 -0.96 3.48
CA ILE A 118 9.08 -2.05 2.78
C ILE A 118 10.52 -2.21 3.28
N GLN A 119 11.25 -1.11 3.47
CA GLN A 119 12.60 -1.13 4.03
C GLN A 119 12.62 -1.76 5.43
N GLU A 120 11.65 -1.41 6.29
CA GLU A 120 11.49 -2.01 7.62
C GLU A 120 11.22 -3.54 7.54
N GLN A 121 10.36 -3.96 6.59
CA GLN A 121 10.08 -5.37 6.37
C GLN A 121 11.33 -6.12 5.86
N VAL A 122 12.08 -5.54 4.94
CA VAL A 122 13.34 -6.10 4.42
C VAL A 122 14.36 -6.23 5.56
N HIS A 123 14.53 -5.19 6.35
CA HIS A 123 15.44 -5.19 7.50
C HIS A 123 15.04 -6.27 8.53
N THR A 124 13.76 -6.36 8.88
CA THR A 124 13.26 -7.38 9.81
C THR A 124 13.48 -8.79 9.27
N PHE A 125 13.28 -8.99 7.98
CA PHE A 125 13.54 -10.26 7.32
C PHE A 125 15.02 -10.63 7.37
N SER A 126 15.91 -9.69 6.99
CA SER A 126 17.36 -9.89 6.96
C SER A 126 17.96 -10.18 8.35
N ALA A 127 17.39 -9.56 9.40
CA ALA A 127 17.81 -9.80 10.77
C ALA A 127 17.42 -11.21 11.29
N SER A 128 16.37 -11.81 10.74
CA SER A 128 15.80 -13.08 11.22
C SER A 128 16.12 -14.28 10.34
N LYS A 129 16.57 -14.07 9.10
CA LYS A 129 16.79 -15.12 8.09
C LYS A 129 18.00 -14.80 7.23
N ILE A 130 18.39 -15.79 6.39
CA ILE A 130 19.38 -15.54 5.34
C ILE A 130 18.80 -14.49 4.40
N ALA A 131 19.54 -13.39 4.19
CA ALA A 131 19.13 -12.26 3.37
C ALA A 131 19.16 -12.58 1.85
N ASP A 132 18.56 -13.71 1.47
CA ASP A 132 18.45 -14.21 0.10
C ASP A 132 17.19 -13.64 -0.56
N LEU A 133 17.35 -13.07 -1.74
CA LEU A 133 16.30 -12.41 -2.49
C LEU A 133 15.13 -13.34 -2.86
N PRO A 134 15.32 -14.57 -3.38
CA PRO A 134 14.24 -15.52 -3.62
C PRO A 134 13.45 -15.88 -2.35
N LEU A 135 14.12 -16.05 -1.21
CA LEU A 135 13.46 -16.34 0.06
C LEU A 135 12.64 -15.14 0.55
N PHE A 136 13.15 -13.92 0.39
CA PHE A 136 12.40 -12.72 0.70
C PHE A 136 11.14 -12.60 -0.16
N VAL A 137 11.24 -12.80 -1.45
CA VAL A 137 10.10 -12.73 -2.37
C VAL A 137 9.01 -13.74 -1.99
N LYS A 138 9.39 -14.96 -1.61
CA LYS A 138 8.44 -15.97 -1.13
C LYS A 138 7.77 -15.53 0.18
N TRP A 139 8.56 -15.10 1.16
CA TRP A 139 8.06 -14.61 2.43
C TRP A 139 7.14 -13.38 2.25
N TRP A 140 7.50 -12.49 1.32
CA TRP A 140 6.67 -11.33 1.01
C TRP A 140 5.29 -11.73 0.51
N GLU A 141 5.19 -12.71 -0.36
CA GLU A 141 3.91 -13.19 -0.90
C GLU A 141 3.03 -13.85 0.18
N GLU A 142 3.64 -14.54 1.11
CA GLU A 142 2.93 -15.23 2.19
C GLU A 142 2.54 -14.29 3.33
N THR A 143 3.39 -13.34 3.67
CA THR A 143 3.27 -12.56 4.93
C THR A 143 3.44 -11.05 4.71
N GLY A 144 4.54 -10.61 4.12
CA GLY A 144 4.93 -9.19 4.06
C GLY A 144 3.90 -8.30 3.38
N ARG A 145 3.32 -8.76 2.29
CA ARG A 145 2.31 -8.02 1.52
C ARG A 145 1.05 -7.67 2.32
N THR A 146 0.73 -8.41 3.38
CA THR A 146 -0.47 -8.21 4.18
C THR A 146 -0.28 -7.22 5.31
N GLN A 147 0.95 -6.81 5.57
CA GLN A 147 1.28 -5.81 6.57
C GLN A 147 0.72 -4.45 6.19
N SER A 148 0.42 -3.64 7.19
CA SER A 148 -0.13 -2.30 7.01
C SER A 148 0.87 -1.24 7.46
N ILE A 149 0.90 -0.12 6.74
CA ILE A 149 1.64 1.05 7.19
C ILE A 149 0.94 1.72 8.37
N ASN A 150 1.73 2.26 9.29
CA ASN A 150 1.23 3.11 10.35
C ASN A 150 1.24 4.56 9.85
N LEU A 151 0.06 5.13 9.61
CA LEU A 151 -0.02 6.55 9.33
C LEU A 151 0.22 7.37 10.60
N PRO A 152 0.95 8.50 10.50
CA PRO A 152 1.03 9.44 11.62
C PRO A 152 -0.37 9.87 12.05
N GLN A 153 -0.65 9.84 13.35
CA GLN A 153 -1.97 10.21 13.92
C GLN A 153 -2.40 11.67 13.68
N ASN A 154 -1.50 12.48 13.12
CA ASN A 154 -1.74 13.91 12.84
C ASN A 154 -2.25 14.20 11.42
N SER A 155 -2.49 13.20 10.59
CA SER A 155 -3.08 13.43 9.28
C SER A 155 -4.54 13.89 9.42
N ARG A 156 -4.93 14.94 8.68
CA ARG A 156 -6.34 15.38 8.55
C ARG A 156 -7.13 14.38 7.70
N ALA A 157 -7.00 13.09 8.02
CA ALA A 157 -7.58 12.01 7.24
C ALA A 157 -8.75 11.37 7.95
N ILE A 158 -9.81 11.08 7.19
CA ILE A 158 -10.90 10.21 7.64
C ILE A 158 -10.48 8.78 7.34
N THR A 159 -10.27 7.99 8.39
CA THR A 159 -9.90 6.58 8.26
C THR A 159 -11.14 5.70 8.26
N ILE A 160 -11.36 4.94 7.21
CA ILE A 160 -12.42 3.95 7.10
C ILE A 160 -11.85 2.58 7.45
N ILE A 161 -12.29 2.05 8.58
CA ILE A 161 -11.75 0.81 9.14
C ILE A 161 -12.87 -0.09 9.67
N SER A 162 -12.68 -1.40 9.64
CA SER A 162 -13.63 -2.33 10.26
C SER A 162 -13.47 -2.36 11.78
N ILE A 163 -14.57 -2.66 12.51
CA ILE A 163 -14.58 -2.74 13.98
C ILE A 163 -13.51 -3.74 14.49
N HIS A 164 -13.31 -4.86 13.82
CA HIS A 164 -12.31 -5.85 14.24
C HIS A 164 -10.88 -5.32 14.20
N LYS A 165 -10.57 -4.47 13.23
CA LYS A 165 -9.23 -3.92 13.02
C LYS A 165 -9.01 -2.59 13.76
N SER A 166 -10.08 -1.98 14.30
CA SER A 166 -9.97 -0.81 15.18
C SER A 166 -9.61 -1.17 16.62
N LYS A 167 -9.57 -2.47 16.95
CA LYS A 167 -9.22 -2.94 18.30
C LYS A 167 -7.81 -2.47 18.68
N GLY A 168 -7.71 -1.73 19.81
CA GLY A 168 -6.46 -1.16 20.30
C GLY A 168 -6.08 0.20 19.71
N LEU A 169 -6.84 0.70 18.72
CA LEU A 169 -6.62 2.03 18.14
C LEU A 169 -7.47 3.09 18.87
N GLN A 170 -6.91 4.30 19.00
CA GLN A 170 -7.60 5.45 19.63
C GLN A 170 -7.79 6.54 18.58
N TYR A 171 -9.00 7.11 18.52
CA TYR A 171 -9.35 8.20 17.62
C TYR A 171 -10.04 9.32 18.37
N LYS A 172 -9.80 10.58 17.96
CA LYS A 172 -10.47 11.76 18.54
C LYS A 172 -11.99 11.75 18.32
N ALA A 173 -12.44 11.17 17.21
CA ALA A 173 -13.86 11.02 16.89
C ALA A 173 -14.05 9.68 16.15
N VAL A 174 -15.12 8.98 16.47
CA VAL A 174 -15.49 7.71 15.84
C VAL A 174 -16.93 7.77 15.37
N ILE A 175 -17.15 7.48 14.09
CA ILE A 175 -18.47 7.33 13.50
C ILE A 175 -18.69 5.84 13.23
N VAL A 176 -19.67 5.23 13.88
CA VAL A 176 -20.00 3.82 13.69
C VAL A 176 -21.23 3.73 12.81
N GLN A 177 -21.08 3.09 11.64
CA GLN A 177 -22.22 2.71 10.82
C GLN A 177 -22.64 1.28 11.19
N ALA A 178 -23.76 1.15 11.89
CA ALA A 178 -24.36 -0.15 12.18
C ALA A 178 -25.56 -0.39 11.25
N ARG A 179 -25.60 -1.55 10.58
CA ARG A 179 -26.82 -2.08 9.97
C ARG A 179 -27.57 -2.85 11.04
N PHE A 180 -28.63 -2.27 11.57
CA PHE A 180 -29.58 -3.06 12.32
C PHE A 180 -30.38 -3.89 11.32
N ALA A 181 -30.20 -5.21 11.29
CA ALA A 181 -31.08 -6.11 10.59
C ALA A 181 -32.46 -6.00 11.23
N ALA A 182 -33.41 -5.48 10.49
CA ALA A 182 -34.84 -5.53 10.63
C ALA A 182 -35.41 -5.82 12.04
N LEU A 183 -35.49 -4.79 12.86
CA LEU A 183 -36.66 -4.55 13.72
C LEU A 183 -36.99 -3.07 13.56
N GLY A 184 -38.16 -2.81 13.03
CA GLY A 184 -38.61 -1.56 12.49
C GLY A 184 -38.19 -0.29 13.24
N ARG A 185 -37.85 0.72 12.41
CA ARG A 185 -37.72 2.15 12.71
C ARG A 185 -36.53 2.61 13.51
N CYS A 186 -35.88 3.51 12.89
CA CYS A 186 -35.05 4.61 13.31
C CYS A 186 -33.57 4.49 12.96
N ARG A 187 -33.19 5.17 11.87
CA ARG A 187 -31.80 5.54 11.60
C ARG A 187 -31.41 6.61 12.62
N ARG A 188 -30.58 6.27 13.59
CA ARG A 188 -29.83 7.25 14.39
C ARG A 188 -28.34 6.95 14.23
N SER A 189 -27.63 7.87 13.58
CA SER A 189 -26.18 7.93 13.67
C SER A 189 -25.82 8.50 15.05
N THR A 190 -25.10 7.75 15.86
CA THR A 190 -24.65 8.21 17.17
C THR A 190 -23.21 8.70 17.03
N VAL A 191 -23.01 10.01 17.20
CA VAL A 191 -21.68 10.60 17.37
C VAL A 191 -21.37 10.58 18.86
N ARG A 192 -20.35 9.81 19.28
CA ARG A 192 -19.81 9.91 20.64
C ARG A 192 -18.51 10.70 20.60
N ARG A 193 -18.46 11.80 21.31
CA ARG A 193 -17.21 12.45 21.71
C ARG A 193 -16.68 11.70 22.93
N ILE A 194 -15.45 11.27 22.84
CA ILE A 194 -14.71 10.75 23.99
C ILE A 194 -13.82 11.91 24.43
N GLY A 195 -14.08 12.38 25.64
CA GLY A 195 -13.28 13.40 26.32
C GLY A 195 -11.94 12.86 26.79
#